data_2a02e28ed33bd743adbeb2aa08b97b50
#
_entry.id   2a02e28ed33bd743adbeb2aa08b97b50
#
_cell.length_a   1.000
_cell.length_b   1.000
_cell.length_c   1.000
_cell.angle_alpha   90.00
_cell.angle_beta   90.00
_cell.angle_gamma   90.00
#
_symmetry.space_group_name_H-M   'P 1'
#
loop_
_entity.id
_entity.type
_entity.pdbx_description
1 polymer ?
#
loop_
_entity_poly.entity_id
_entity_poly.type
_entity_poly.pdbx_seq_one_letter_code
_entity_poly.pdbx_strand_id
1 'polypeptide(L)'
;MSSRSGPHHNIWTGEGQRSTPRVSVRSSRPRCEEGYTLVALLALMTVLALFAAAAAPSIRHQAQREREVEAIFRGEQVAAAIRVYYSYRQGRSSGRDPAANLPTSIDQLLEGIPIGTKKVQILRPSAARDPLSDSGEWRLIRPRSSELANFQRSLILFAGNVQPATNDPQLKLVEAVMALSVSPTLGIATAGVTSSGDDGSTGPFIGVASRSRTDSIIHYYGISRETEWIFTPLFR
;
A
#
# COMPACT_ATOMS: atom_id res chain seq x y z
N MET A 1 -67.11 34.66 -69.60
CA MET A 1 -67.49 33.82 -70.78
C MET A 1 -67.63 32.43 -70.21
N SER A 2 -68.83 32.10 -70.10
CA SER A 2 -69.58 31.00 -70.72
C SER A 2 -69.31 29.65 -70.02
N SER A 3 -70.23 29.20 -69.30
CA SER A 3 -71.47 28.45 -69.56
C SER A 3 -71.18 26.97 -69.55
N ARG A 4 -71.85 26.16 -68.94
CA ARG A 4 -73.25 25.65 -68.88
C ARG A 4 -73.17 24.28 -68.18
N SER A 5 -73.96 24.06 -67.27
CA SER A 5 -75.31 23.41 -67.27
C SER A 5 -75.20 21.88 -67.28
N GLY A 6 -75.61 21.25 -66.25
CA GLY A 6 -76.60 20.40 -65.77
C GLY A 6 -76.92 19.14 -66.64
N PRO A 7 -77.94 18.36 -66.35
CA PRO A 7 -78.48 17.91 -65.06
C PRO A 7 -78.73 16.35 -65.06
N HIS A 8 -79.38 15.84 -64.00
CA HIS A 8 -80.27 14.66 -63.88
C HIS A 8 -79.64 13.22 -64.05
N HIS A 9 -79.90 12.30 -63.23
CA HIS A 9 -81.16 11.66 -62.91
C HIS A 9 -80.98 10.71 -61.72
N ASN A 10 -82.00 10.67 -60.91
CA ASN A 10 -82.37 9.66 -59.95
C ASN A 10 -82.25 8.25 -60.50
N ILE A 11 -82.13 7.29 -59.64
CA ILE A 11 -83.12 6.25 -59.38
C ILE A 11 -82.49 5.08 -58.59
N TRP A 12 -83.00 4.92 -57.39
CA TRP A 12 -83.51 3.70 -56.76
C TRP A 12 -82.63 2.51 -56.55
N THR A 13 -82.67 2.12 -55.34
CA THR A 13 -83.12 0.91 -54.61
C THR A 13 -82.03 -0.08 -54.32
N GLY A 14 -82.10 -0.51 -53.10
CA GLY A 14 -81.51 -1.80 -52.75
C GLY A 14 -81.02 -1.87 -51.32
N GLU A 15 -81.95 -2.15 -50.44
CA GLU A 15 -81.69 -2.77 -49.14
C GLU A 15 -80.54 -3.82 -49.17
N GLY A 16 -79.68 -3.69 -48.21
CA GLY A 16 -78.72 -4.64 -47.94
C GLY A 16 -78.07 -4.33 -46.60
N GLN A 17 -78.83 -4.44 -45.51
CA GLN A 17 -78.27 -4.52 -44.15
C GLN A 17 -77.33 -5.70 -44.08
N ARG A 18 -76.01 -5.45 -44.26
CA ARG A 18 -74.99 -6.39 -43.84
C ARG A 18 -74.50 -5.95 -42.47
N SER A 19 -75.02 -6.61 -41.45
CA SER A 19 -74.53 -6.60 -40.11
C SER A 19 -73.11 -7.13 -40.12
N THR A 20 -72.17 -6.19 -40.06
CA THR A 20 -70.77 -6.53 -39.78
C THR A 20 -70.68 -7.03 -38.34
N PRO A 21 -70.19 -8.23 -38.08
CA PRO A 21 -69.97 -8.65 -36.72
C PRO A 21 -68.87 -7.73 -36.10
N ARG A 22 -69.21 -6.98 -35.06
CA ARG A 22 -68.24 -6.34 -34.21
C ARG A 22 -67.42 -7.45 -33.58
N VAL A 23 -66.26 -7.69 -34.13
CA VAL A 23 -65.21 -8.42 -33.42
C VAL A 23 -64.81 -7.55 -32.25
N SER A 24 -65.37 -7.84 -31.08
CA SER A 24 -64.89 -7.29 -29.84
C SER A 24 -63.50 -7.88 -29.60
N VAL A 25 -62.51 -7.09 -29.98
CA VAL A 25 -61.15 -7.38 -29.54
C VAL A 25 -61.14 -7.23 -28.01
N ARG A 26 -61.29 -8.35 -27.37
CA ARG A 26 -61.11 -8.49 -25.96
C ARG A 26 -59.64 -8.14 -25.71
N SER A 27 -59.37 -6.89 -25.36
CA SER A 27 -58.06 -6.52 -24.82
C SER A 27 -57.88 -7.28 -23.53
N SER A 28 -57.22 -8.39 -23.62
CA SER A 28 -56.70 -9.09 -22.46
C SER A 28 -55.73 -8.17 -21.80
N ARG A 29 -56.19 -7.41 -20.79
CA ARG A 29 -55.30 -6.70 -19.88
C ARG A 29 -54.39 -7.76 -19.29
N PRO A 30 -53.08 -7.59 -19.39
CA PRO A 30 -52.17 -8.51 -18.72
C PRO A 30 -52.40 -8.35 -17.22
N ARG A 31 -53.03 -9.37 -16.64
CA ARG A 31 -53.24 -9.48 -15.21
C ARG A 31 -51.89 -9.75 -14.56
N CYS A 32 -51.50 -8.84 -13.64
CA CYS A 32 -50.57 -9.09 -12.57
C CYS A 32 -49.15 -9.48 -12.95
N GLU A 33 -48.45 -8.65 -13.72
CA GLU A 33 -46.99 -8.70 -13.78
C GLU A 33 -46.34 -7.85 -12.69
N GLU A 34 -47.08 -7.00 -12.00
CA GLU A 34 -46.56 -6.06 -10.99
C GLU A 34 -45.97 -6.79 -9.78
N GLY A 35 -46.48 -7.95 -9.38
CA GLY A 35 -45.91 -8.76 -8.29
C GLY A 35 -44.66 -9.52 -8.70
N TYR A 36 -44.59 -9.96 -9.96
CA TYR A 36 -43.45 -10.75 -10.46
C TYR A 36 -42.17 -9.88 -10.61
N THR A 37 -42.33 -8.64 -11.05
CA THR A 37 -41.20 -7.72 -11.17
C THR A 37 -40.55 -7.39 -9.85
N LEU A 38 -41.35 -7.27 -8.77
CA LEU A 38 -40.81 -7.01 -7.42
C LEU A 38 -40.06 -8.23 -6.89
N VAL A 39 -40.58 -9.44 -7.07
CA VAL A 39 -39.90 -10.68 -6.68
C VAL A 39 -38.63 -10.88 -7.51
N ALA A 40 -38.69 -10.62 -8.83
CA ALA A 40 -37.51 -10.71 -9.68
C ALA A 40 -36.42 -9.69 -9.28
N LEU A 41 -36.83 -8.45 -8.92
CA LEU A 41 -35.89 -7.44 -8.43
C LEU A 41 -35.24 -7.84 -7.12
N LEU A 42 -36.04 -8.37 -6.17
CA LEU A 42 -35.50 -8.89 -4.90
C LEU A 42 -34.53 -10.03 -5.13
N ALA A 43 -34.88 -10.98 -6.00
CA ALA A 43 -33.99 -12.10 -6.35
C ALA A 43 -32.68 -11.57 -7.00
N LEU A 44 -32.77 -10.61 -7.90
CA LEU A 44 -31.58 -9.98 -8.52
C LEU A 44 -30.72 -9.30 -7.47
N MET A 45 -31.32 -8.51 -6.56
CA MET A 45 -30.57 -7.84 -5.50
C MET A 45 -29.89 -8.82 -4.54
N THR A 46 -30.55 -9.93 -4.20
CA THR A 46 -29.92 -10.96 -3.34
C THR A 46 -28.73 -11.62 -4.04
N VAL A 47 -28.85 -11.92 -5.34
CA VAL A 47 -27.76 -12.50 -6.14
C VAL A 47 -26.59 -11.50 -6.22
N LEU A 48 -26.87 -10.22 -6.51
CA LEU A 48 -25.84 -9.18 -6.55
C LEU A 48 -25.15 -9.00 -5.19
N ALA A 49 -25.92 -9.06 -4.09
CA ALA A 49 -25.36 -8.98 -2.74
C ALA A 49 -24.43 -10.17 -2.43
N LEU A 50 -24.77 -11.38 -2.86
CA LEU A 50 -23.92 -12.57 -2.73
C LEU A 50 -22.62 -12.44 -3.53
N PHE A 51 -22.71 -11.95 -4.78
CA PHE A 51 -21.50 -11.68 -5.58
C PHE A 51 -20.62 -10.61 -4.95
N ALA A 52 -21.21 -9.53 -4.45
CA ALA A 52 -20.46 -8.49 -3.77
C ALA A 52 -19.76 -9.01 -2.51
N ALA A 53 -20.43 -9.84 -1.72
CA ALA A 53 -19.86 -10.46 -0.53
C ALA A 53 -18.72 -11.42 -0.88
N ALA A 54 -18.84 -12.18 -1.97
CA ALA A 54 -17.79 -13.09 -2.43
C ALA A 54 -16.56 -12.35 -2.98
N ALA A 55 -16.73 -11.17 -3.59
CA ALA A 55 -15.63 -10.37 -4.15
C ALA A 55 -14.87 -9.54 -3.10
N ALA A 56 -15.51 -9.20 -1.96
CA ALA A 56 -14.96 -8.32 -0.94
C ALA A 56 -13.58 -8.75 -0.39
N PRO A 57 -13.32 -10.05 -0.06
CA PRO A 57 -12.03 -10.46 0.48
C PRO A 57 -10.88 -10.30 -0.52
N SER A 58 -11.10 -10.57 -1.80
CA SER A 58 -10.06 -10.44 -2.83
C SER A 58 -9.59 -9.00 -3.01
N ILE A 59 -10.51 -8.04 -2.95
CA ILE A 59 -10.20 -6.60 -3.06
C ILE A 59 -9.38 -6.14 -1.85
N ARG A 60 -9.71 -6.61 -0.65
CA ARG A 60 -8.97 -6.26 0.58
C ARG A 60 -7.54 -6.78 0.52
N HIS A 61 -7.33 -8.03 0.11
CA HIS A 61 -6.00 -8.62 -0.04
C HIS A 61 -5.17 -7.88 -1.10
N GLN A 62 -5.78 -7.50 -2.21
CA GLN A 62 -5.08 -6.72 -3.23
C GLN A 62 -4.67 -5.34 -2.71
N ALA A 63 -5.57 -4.62 -2.04
CA ALA A 63 -5.28 -3.31 -1.46
C ALA A 63 -4.19 -3.39 -0.38
N GLN A 64 -4.18 -4.44 0.45
CA GLN A 64 -3.12 -4.66 1.43
C GLN A 64 -1.78 -4.90 0.74
N ARG A 65 -1.75 -5.79 -0.26
CA ARG A 65 -0.52 -6.06 -1.02
C ARG A 65 0.06 -4.81 -1.66
N GLU A 66 -0.77 -3.94 -2.23
CA GLU A 66 -0.32 -2.69 -2.83
C GLU A 66 0.31 -1.75 -1.78
N ARG A 67 -0.29 -1.66 -0.58
CA ARG A 67 0.29 -0.89 0.54
C ARG A 67 1.63 -1.47 1.01
N GLU A 68 1.75 -2.79 1.07
CA GLU A 68 3.00 -3.47 1.45
C GLU A 68 4.11 -3.21 0.42
N VAL A 69 3.81 -3.28 -0.88
CA VAL A 69 4.77 -2.94 -1.95
C VAL A 69 5.22 -1.49 -1.84
N GLU A 70 4.28 -0.58 -1.60
CA GLU A 70 4.59 0.84 -1.42
C GLU A 70 5.44 1.08 -0.16
N ALA A 71 5.18 0.33 0.93
CA ALA A 71 5.97 0.43 2.15
C ALA A 71 7.42 -0.02 1.94
N ILE A 72 7.60 -1.13 1.24
CA ILE A 72 8.94 -1.62 0.88
C ILE A 72 9.66 -0.56 0.05
N PHE A 73 9.00 -0.01 -0.97
CA PHE A 73 9.59 1.00 -1.84
C PHE A 73 9.98 2.27 -1.08
N ARG A 74 9.12 2.79 -0.20
CA ARG A 74 9.40 3.96 0.63
C ARG A 74 10.48 3.69 1.68
N GLY A 75 10.41 2.54 2.35
CA GLY A 75 11.40 2.13 3.33
C GLY A 75 12.80 2.01 2.73
N GLU A 76 12.90 1.45 1.52
CA GLU A 76 14.17 1.40 0.80
C GLU A 76 14.69 2.77 0.38
N GLN A 77 13.81 3.73 0.05
CA GLN A 77 14.21 5.12 -0.19
C GLN A 77 14.78 5.76 1.07
N VAL A 78 14.18 5.51 2.25
CA VAL A 78 14.72 5.99 3.52
C VAL A 78 16.09 5.37 3.77
N ALA A 79 16.25 4.06 3.58
CA ALA A 79 17.54 3.39 3.72
C ALA A 79 18.62 3.97 2.79
N ALA A 80 18.26 4.25 1.53
CA ALA A 80 19.15 4.91 0.58
C ALA A 80 19.52 6.34 1.01
N ALA A 81 18.56 7.09 1.56
CA ALA A 81 18.81 8.44 2.07
C ALA A 81 19.74 8.42 3.29
N ILE A 82 19.58 7.46 4.22
CA ILE A 82 20.49 7.27 5.36
C ILE A 82 21.91 7.01 4.86
N ARG A 83 22.08 6.16 3.85
CA ARG A 83 23.38 5.88 3.24
C ARG A 83 24.05 7.15 2.71
N VAL A 84 23.32 7.94 1.92
CA VAL A 84 23.83 9.19 1.33
C VAL A 84 24.18 10.20 2.43
N TYR A 85 23.32 10.33 3.44
CA TYR A 85 23.56 11.22 4.59
C TYR A 85 24.82 10.82 5.34
N TYR A 86 24.96 9.54 5.65
CA TYR A 86 26.11 8.99 6.36
C TYR A 86 27.41 9.24 5.58
N SER A 87 27.43 8.93 4.29
CA SER A 87 28.60 9.15 3.42
C SER A 87 29.02 10.62 3.39
N TYR A 88 28.03 11.52 3.31
CA TYR A 88 28.29 12.95 3.36
C TYR A 88 28.89 13.41 4.69
N ARG A 89 28.34 12.92 5.81
CA ARG A 89 28.82 13.25 7.16
C ARG A 89 30.21 12.70 7.43
N GLN A 90 30.48 11.46 7.02
CA GLN A 90 31.77 10.81 7.22
C GLN A 90 32.90 11.52 6.47
N GLY A 91 32.65 12.06 5.29
CA GLY A 91 33.65 12.85 4.55
C GLY A 91 34.01 14.18 5.21
N ARG A 92 33.24 14.62 6.22
CA ARG A 92 33.42 15.92 6.90
C ARG A 92 33.77 15.82 8.37
N SER A 93 33.49 14.67 8.99
CA SER A 93 33.78 14.47 10.41
C SER A 93 35.05 13.64 10.57
N SER A 94 35.97 14.15 11.37
CA SER A 94 37.14 13.41 11.85
C SER A 94 36.81 12.59 13.10
N GLY A 95 35.53 12.37 13.37
CA GLY A 95 35.04 11.74 14.61
C GLY A 95 35.37 10.25 14.68
N ARG A 96 35.78 9.81 15.87
CA ARG A 96 36.09 8.38 16.16
C ARG A 96 34.87 7.49 16.23
N ASP A 97 33.67 8.03 16.44
CA ASP A 97 32.45 7.23 16.57
C ASP A 97 31.66 7.24 15.25
N PRO A 98 31.61 6.11 14.53
CA PRO A 98 30.83 6.00 13.31
C PRO A 98 29.32 6.26 13.52
N ALA A 99 28.79 5.94 14.71
CA ALA A 99 27.38 6.13 15.01
C ALA A 99 26.98 7.60 15.09
N ALA A 100 27.90 8.50 15.44
CA ALA A 100 27.66 9.95 15.52
C ALA A 100 27.38 10.61 14.15
N ASN A 101 27.74 9.92 13.05
CA ASN A 101 27.48 10.40 11.69
C ASN A 101 26.11 9.98 11.13
N LEU A 102 25.35 9.17 11.87
CA LEU A 102 24.02 8.77 11.50
C LEU A 102 23.00 9.90 11.75
N PRO A 103 21.88 9.91 11.00
CA PRO A 103 20.81 10.88 11.24
C PRO A 103 20.11 10.60 12.58
N THR A 104 19.60 11.64 13.23
CA THR A 104 18.85 11.57 14.49
C THR A 104 17.35 11.75 14.31
N SER A 105 16.91 12.30 13.18
CA SER A 105 15.50 12.45 12.82
C SER A 105 15.29 12.30 11.31
N ILE A 106 14.07 11.95 10.92
CA ILE A 106 13.69 11.89 9.49
C ILE A 106 13.74 13.28 8.87
N ASP A 107 13.47 14.32 9.64
CA ASP A 107 13.52 15.71 9.16
C ASP A 107 14.90 16.11 8.64
N GLN A 108 15.98 15.60 9.26
CA GLN A 108 17.33 15.81 8.73
C GLN A 108 17.55 15.24 7.34
N LEU A 109 16.88 14.12 7.03
CA LEU A 109 16.92 13.53 5.69
C LEU A 109 16.07 14.34 4.69
N LEU A 110 14.95 14.91 5.15
CA LEU A 110 14.10 15.78 4.35
C LEU A 110 14.76 17.11 4.03
N GLU A 111 15.47 17.70 5.01
CA GLU A 111 16.22 18.92 4.80
C GLU A 111 17.29 18.79 3.72
N GLY A 112 17.81 17.57 3.53
CA GLY A 112 18.84 17.28 2.56
C GLY A 112 20.24 17.69 2.99
N ILE A 113 21.19 17.52 2.07
CA ILE A 113 22.62 17.79 2.28
C ILE A 113 23.08 19.01 1.47
N PRO A 114 23.91 19.89 2.03
CA PRO A 114 24.50 20.99 1.28
C PRO A 114 25.65 20.48 0.41
N ILE A 115 25.50 20.64 -0.89
CA ILE A 115 26.54 20.36 -1.89
C ILE A 115 26.93 21.70 -2.55
N GLY A 116 28.07 22.25 -2.13
CA GLY A 116 28.47 23.60 -2.54
C GLY A 116 27.50 24.65 -1.97
N THR A 117 26.92 25.47 -2.83
CA THR A 117 25.95 26.50 -2.47
C THR A 117 24.49 26.05 -2.49
N LYS A 118 24.22 24.82 -2.92
CA LYS A 118 22.85 24.28 -3.07
C LYS A 118 22.56 23.21 -2.02
N LYS A 119 21.33 23.18 -1.49
CA LYS A 119 20.80 22.05 -0.75
C LYS A 119 20.20 21.02 -1.72
N VAL A 120 20.67 19.78 -1.62
CA VAL A 120 20.15 18.65 -2.41
C VAL A 120 19.29 17.79 -1.52
N GLN A 121 18.01 17.63 -1.88
CA GLN A 121 17.08 16.77 -1.18
C GLN A 121 17.44 15.31 -1.42
N ILE A 122 17.63 14.55 -0.37
CA ILE A 122 18.00 13.12 -0.41
C ILE A 122 16.82 12.19 -0.14
N LEU A 123 15.75 12.70 0.50
CA LEU A 123 14.54 11.95 0.78
C LEU A 123 13.32 12.70 0.26
N ARG A 124 12.42 12.01 -0.42
CA ARG A 124 11.14 12.57 -0.85
C ARG A 124 10.18 12.67 0.33
N PRO A 125 9.34 13.73 0.44
CA PRO A 125 8.37 13.88 1.53
C PRO A 125 7.38 12.71 1.64
N SER A 126 7.01 12.10 0.50
CA SER A 126 6.14 10.92 0.48
C SER A 126 6.79 9.69 1.13
N ALA A 127 8.11 9.52 1.00
CA ALA A 127 8.84 8.40 1.58
C ALA A 127 9.08 8.57 3.09
N ALA A 128 8.97 9.79 3.61
CA ALA A 128 9.05 10.05 5.05
C ALA A 128 7.85 9.51 5.84
N ARG A 129 6.79 9.05 5.14
CA ARG A 129 5.57 8.53 5.76
C ARG A 129 5.43 7.03 5.51
N ASP A 130 5.16 6.30 6.59
CA ASP A 130 4.82 4.87 6.56
C ASP A 130 3.39 4.66 6.03
N PRO A 131 3.19 3.95 4.90
CA PRO A 131 1.87 3.70 4.36
C PRO A 131 1.09 2.59 5.07
N LEU A 132 1.75 1.80 5.94
CA LEU A 132 1.15 0.70 6.69
C LEU A 132 0.64 1.15 8.06
N SER A 133 1.23 2.21 8.62
CA SER A 133 0.86 2.73 9.93
C SER A 133 -0.26 3.77 9.82
N ASP A 134 -1.23 3.70 10.73
CA ASP A 134 -2.30 4.70 10.82
C ASP A 134 -1.76 6.10 11.20
N SER A 135 -0.68 6.17 11.97
CA SER A 135 -0.01 7.43 12.30
C SER A 135 0.81 7.99 11.12
N GLY A 136 1.15 7.17 10.15
CA GLY A 136 2.03 7.53 9.05
C GLY A 136 3.49 7.75 9.49
N GLU A 137 3.86 7.39 10.70
CA GLU A 137 5.20 7.58 11.23
C GLU A 137 6.01 6.28 11.19
N TRP A 138 7.24 6.38 10.70
CA TRP A 138 8.20 5.30 10.80
C TRP A 138 8.70 5.10 12.23
N ARG A 139 8.92 3.86 12.62
CA ARG A 139 9.65 3.52 13.83
C ARG A 139 11.16 3.54 13.52
N LEU A 140 11.92 4.33 14.28
CA LEU A 140 13.35 4.49 14.07
C LEU A 140 14.11 3.34 14.70
N ILE A 141 14.95 2.67 13.91
CA ILE A 141 15.77 1.54 14.36
C ILE A 141 17.17 2.04 14.68
N ARG A 142 17.57 1.83 15.92
CA ARG A 142 18.87 2.28 16.42
C ARG A 142 19.99 1.29 16.10
N PRO A 143 21.22 1.78 15.98
CA PRO A 143 22.38 0.91 16.04
C PRO A 143 22.38 0.11 17.35
N ARG A 144 22.75 -1.16 17.28
CA ARG A 144 22.79 -2.08 18.44
C ARG A 144 21.44 -2.39 19.10
N SER A 145 20.31 -2.16 18.42
CA SER A 145 19.02 -2.61 18.93
C SER A 145 18.85 -4.13 18.77
N SER A 146 18.13 -4.73 19.69
CA SER A 146 17.79 -6.16 19.62
C SER A 146 16.96 -6.49 18.37
N GLU A 147 16.15 -5.54 17.91
CA GLU A 147 15.34 -5.66 16.70
C GLU A 147 16.20 -5.82 15.45
N LEU A 148 17.24 -4.98 15.32
CA LEU A 148 18.19 -5.07 14.21
C LEU A 148 18.97 -6.41 14.23
N ALA A 149 19.36 -6.87 15.41
CA ALA A 149 20.02 -8.15 15.57
C ALA A 149 19.10 -9.34 15.20
N ASN A 150 17.82 -9.26 15.56
CA ASN A 150 16.83 -10.26 15.17
C ASN A 150 16.61 -10.27 13.67
N PHE A 151 16.48 -9.10 13.06
CA PHE A 151 16.36 -8.96 11.61
C PHE A 151 17.57 -9.53 10.88
N GLN A 152 18.80 -9.22 11.33
CA GLN A 152 20.02 -9.78 10.77
C GLN A 152 20.01 -11.31 10.85
N ARG A 153 19.57 -11.88 11.98
CA ARG A 153 19.44 -13.33 12.14
C ARG A 153 18.45 -13.94 11.16
N SER A 154 17.30 -13.30 10.96
CA SER A 154 16.31 -13.72 9.98
C SER A 154 16.85 -13.68 8.55
N LEU A 155 17.64 -12.65 8.21
CA LEU A 155 18.33 -12.56 6.92
C LEU A 155 19.33 -13.69 6.70
N ILE A 156 20.14 -14.01 7.72
CA ILE A 156 21.11 -15.12 7.67
C ILE A 156 20.39 -16.44 7.42
N LEU A 157 19.28 -16.69 8.11
CA LEU A 157 18.47 -17.89 7.91
C LEU A 157 17.86 -17.93 6.51
N PHE A 158 17.34 -16.81 6.03
CA PHE A 158 16.77 -16.69 4.68
C PHE A 158 17.82 -16.89 3.59
N ALA A 159 19.05 -16.41 3.80
CA ALA A 159 20.18 -16.54 2.89
C ALA A 159 20.89 -17.92 2.96
N GLY A 160 20.36 -18.89 3.70
CA GLY A 160 20.97 -20.20 3.84
C GLY A 160 22.25 -20.20 4.71
N ASN A 161 22.23 -19.46 5.82
CA ASN A 161 23.34 -19.26 6.76
C ASN A 161 24.54 -18.48 6.19
N VAL A 162 24.33 -17.75 5.10
CA VAL A 162 25.32 -16.80 4.59
C VAL A 162 25.07 -15.44 5.22
N GLN A 163 26.12 -14.85 5.80
CA GLN A 163 25.99 -13.50 6.37
C GLN A 163 25.87 -12.49 5.22
N PRO A 164 24.79 -11.71 5.16
CA PRO A 164 24.68 -10.65 4.18
C PRO A 164 25.75 -9.60 4.46
N ALA A 165 26.63 -9.37 3.50
CA ALA A 165 27.71 -8.41 3.63
C ALA A 165 27.28 -7.08 3.01
N THR A 166 27.62 -6.00 3.69
CA THR A 166 27.49 -4.65 3.13
C THR A 166 28.46 -4.45 1.99
N ASN A 167 27.96 -4.11 0.81
CA ASN A 167 28.82 -3.81 -0.35
C ASN A 167 29.49 -2.43 -0.26
N ASP A 168 29.06 -1.57 0.66
CA ASP A 168 29.59 -0.22 0.83
C ASP A 168 30.74 -0.21 1.84
N PRO A 169 31.98 0.14 1.43
CA PRO A 169 33.12 0.18 2.33
C PRO A 169 32.95 1.19 3.49
N GLN A 170 32.17 2.23 3.30
CA GLN A 170 31.91 3.22 4.36
C GLN A 170 30.99 2.68 5.45
N LEU A 171 29.98 1.89 5.07
CA LEU A 171 29.04 1.26 5.99
C LEU A 171 29.67 0.05 6.74
N LYS A 172 30.73 -0.53 6.23
CA LYS A 172 31.47 -1.61 6.92
C LYS A 172 31.97 -1.21 8.31
N LEU A 173 32.30 0.07 8.50
CA LEU A 173 32.68 0.57 9.82
C LEU A 173 31.53 0.54 10.81
N VAL A 174 30.31 0.88 10.35
CA VAL A 174 29.10 0.80 11.19
C VAL A 174 28.73 -0.65 11.46
N GLU A 175 28.82 -1.50 10.45
CA GLU A 175 28.60 -2.93 10.57
C GLU A 175 29.56 -3.57 11.59
N ALA A 176 30.86 -3.22 11.53
CA ALA A 176 31.86 -3.71 12.48
C ALA A 176 31.54 -3.29 13.92
N VAL A 177 31.10 -2.04 14.15
CA VAL A 177 30.67 -1.57 15.47
C VAL A 177 29.44 -2.32 15.98
N MET A 178 28.55 -2.76 15.07
CA MET A 178 27.39 -3.58 15.41
C MET A 178 27.74 -5.05 15.65
N ALA A 179 28.64 -5.62 14.86
CA ALA A 179 29.08 -7.01 14.99
C ALA A 179 29.71 -7.29 16.36
N LEU A 180 30.38 -6.31 16.96
CA LEU A 180 30.91 -6.40 18.32
C LEU A 180 29.81 -6.59 19.38
N SER A 181 28.57 -6.28 19.06
CA SER A 181 27.41 -6.46 19.97
C SER A 181 26.74 -7.82 19.84
N VAL A 182 27.04 -8.60 18.82
CA VAL A 182 26.38 -9.87 18.48
C VAL A 182 27.29 -11.10 18.68
N SER A 183 28.53 -10.92 19.12
CA SER A 183 29.42 -12.06 19.37
C SER A 183 28.89 -12.96 20.49
N PRO A 184 28.42 -14.19 20.18
CA PRO A 184 27.90 -15.12 21.21
C PRO A 184 28.97 -15.83 22.00
N THR A 185 30.25 -15.48 21.83
CA THR A 185 31.38 -16.20 22.40
C THR A 185 31.91 -15.41 23.60
N LEU A 186 31.56 -15.82 24.72
CA LEU A 186 31.89 -15.53 26.12
C LEU A 186 30.73 -14.78 26.84
N GLY A 187 30.15 -15.49 27.80
CA GLY A 187 29.07 -15.04 28.69
C GLY A 187 29.41 -13.83 29.59
N ILE A 188 29.94 -12.78 28.99
CA ILE A 188 30.05 -11.46 29.61
C ILE A 188 28.90 -10.66 29.03
N ALA A 189 27.83 -10.55 29.82
CA ALA A 189 26.77 -9.57 29.61
C ALA A 189 27.41 -8.19 29.59
N THR A 190 27.82 -7.72 28.40
CA THR A 190 28.18 -6.32 28.22
C THR A 190 26.88 -5.53 28.33
N ALA A 191 26.73 -4.85 29.46
CA ALA A 191 25.72 -3.84 29.72
C ALA A 191 25.70 -2.81 28.57
N GLY A 192 24.73 -2.92 27.68
CA GLY A 192 24.62 -2.04 26.51
C GLY A 192 23.52 -2.42 25.51
N VAL A 193 22.90 -3.61 25.66
CA VAL A 193 21.69 -3.93 24.91
C VAL A 193 20.50 -3.31 25.65
N THR A 194 20.25 -2.06 25.39
CA THR A 194 19.02 -1.45 25.82
C THR A 194 17.88 -2.07 24.99
N SER A 195 17.18 -2.99 25.63
CA SER A 195 15.83 -3.40 25.19
C SER A 195 14.88 -2.24 25.44
N SER A 196 15.03 -1.19 24.66
CA SER A 196 14.12 -0.05 24.72
C SER A 196 13.10 -0.19 23.62
N GLY A 197 11.98 -0.76 23.96
CA GLY A 197 10.73 -0.44 23.32
C GLY A 197 10.31 0.99 23.68
N ASP A 198 11.22 1.96 23.58
CA ASP A 198 10.93 3.36 23.86
C ASP A 198 10.80 4.14 22.56
N ASP A 199 9.56 4.43 22.22
CA ASP A 199 9.12 5.18 21.06
C ASP A 199 9.48 6.68 21.10
N GLY A 200 10.17 7.15 22.11
CA GLY A 200 10.35 8.58 22.38
C GLY A 200 11.79 9.10 22.45
N SER A 201 12.81 8.27 22.31
CA SER A 201 14.18 8.67 22.58
C SER A 201 14.88 9.21 21.32
N THR A 202 15.25 10.47 21.40
CA THR A 202 16.13 11.17 20.46
C THR A 202 17.49 10.48 20.41
N GLY A 203 17.94 10.03 19.22
CA GLY A 203 19.24 9.37 19.05
C GLY A 203 19.49 8.96 17.60
N PRO A 204 20.73 8.63 17.25
CA PRO A 204 21.06 8.22 15.89
C PRO A 204 20.35 6.93 15.52
N PHE A 205 19.83 6.84 14.28
CA PHE A 205 19.16 5.67 13.75
C PHE A 205 19.82 5.21 12.44
N ILE A 206 19.75 3.90 12.17
CA ILE A 206 20.37 3.28 10.99
C ILE A 206 19.36 2.64 10.05
N GLY A 207 18.12 2.62 10.42
CA GLY A 207 17.04 2.06 9.63
C GLY A 207 15.69 2.50 10.14
N VAL A 208 14.67 2.12 9.41
CA VAL A 208 13.27 2.36 9.78
C VAL A 208 12.48 1.07 9.68
N ALA A 209 11.43 0.94 10.46
CA ALA A 209 10.48 -0.16 10.42
C ALA A 209 9.05 0.38 10.48
N SER A 210 8.08 -0.43 10.05
CA SER A 210 6.68 -0.09 10.20
C SER A 210 6.22 -0.21 11.66
N ARG A 211 5.24 0.61 12.03
CA ARG A 211 4.51 0.48 13.30
C ARG A 211 3.30 -0.45 13.20
N SER A 212 2.95 -0.90 11.99
CA SER A 212 1.85 -1.83 11.77
C SER A 212 2.15 -3.18 12.40
N ARG A 213 1.16 -3.77 13.07
CA ARG A 213 1.25 -5.11 13.70
C ARG A 213 0.53 -6.18 12.90
N THR A 214 0.15 -5.86 11.67
CA THR A 214 -0.59 -6.76 10.79
C THR A 214 0.35 -7.82 10.23
N ASP A 215 -0.19 -9.02 10.00
CA ASP A 215 0.52 -10.03 9.24
C ASP A 215 0.53 -9.64 7.77
N SER A 216 1.70 -9.79 7.15
CA SER A 216 1.92 -9.38 5.77
C SER A 216 1.52 -10.48 4.77
N ILE A 217 1.07 -10.06 3.61
CA ILE A 217 0.84 -10.94 2.46
C ILE A 217 2.17 -11.19 1.75
N ILE A 218 3.02 -10.16 1.68
CA ILE A 218 4.36 -10.24 1.09
C ILE A 218 5.36 -10.63 2.18
N HIS A 219 6.17 -11.64 1.91
CA HIS A 219 7.24 -12.03 2.82
C HIS A 219 8.55 -11.31 2.45
N TYR A 220 8.83 -10.21 3.13
CA TYR A 220 10.08 -9.47 2.96
C TYR A 220 11.23 -10.21 3.64
N TYR A 221 12.13 -10.78 2.85
CA TYR A 221 13.18 -11.71 3.32
C TYR A 221 12.65 -12.86 4.18
N GLY A 222 11.50 -13.42 3.83
CA GLY A 222 10.88 -14.51 4.58
C GLY A 222 10.16 -14.10 5.88
N ILE A 223 10.11 -12.82 6.19
CA ILE A 223 9.45 -12.28 7.38
C ILE A 223 7.99 -11.98 7.08
N SER A 224 7.09 -12.57 7.85
CA SER A 224 5.63 -12.48 7.66
C SER A 224 4.95 -11.37 8.46
N ARG A 225 5.67 -10.64 9.30
CA ARG A 225 5.12 -9.54 10.10
C ARG A 225 5.67 -8.19 9.64
N GLU A 226 4.77 -7.24 9.37
CA GLU A 226 5.14 -5.90 8.93
C GLU A 226 6.02 -5.15 9.95
N THR A 227 5.79 -5.38 11.25
CA THR A 227 6.59 -4.76 12.33
C THR A 227 8.06 -5.19 12.34
N GLU A 228 8.36 -6.35 11.80
CA GLU A 228 9.71 -6.92 11.78
C GLU A 228 10.48 -6.55 10.51
N TRP A 229 9.83 -5.88 9.56
CA TRP A 229 10.48 -5.39 8.35
C TRP A 229 11.35 -4.18 8.69
N ILE A 230 12.65 -4.35 8.57
CA ILE A 230 13.60 -3.28 8.80
C ILE A 230 14.25 -2.88 7.48
N PHE A 231 14.10 -1.60 7.15
CA PHE A 231 14.71 -0.99 5.99
C PHE A 231 16.00 -0.28 6.41
N THR A 232 17.12 -0.88 6.08
CA THR A 232 18.45 -0.41 6.48
C THR A 232 19.43 -0.46 5.32
N PRO A 233 20.39 0.45 5.21
CA PRO A 233 21.42 0.40 4.17
C PRO A 233 22.49 -0.68 4.39
N LEU A 234 22.50 -1.35 5.55
CA LEU A 234 23.55 -2.31 5.91
C LEU A 234 23.49 -3.61 5.11
N PHE A 235 22.30 -4.09 4.83
CA PHE A 235 22.08 -5.41 4.22
C PHE A 235 21.49 -5.25 2.82
N ARG A 236 22.29 -4.83 1.84
CA ARG A 236 21.83 -4.61 0.48
C ARG A 236 22.84 -5.08 -0.55
#